data_23e6602d8ba1e7166eefa87ae8df9597
#
_entry.id   23e6602d8ba1e7166eefa87ae8df9597
#
_cell.length_a   1.000
_cell.length_b   1.000
_cell.length_c   1.000
_cell.angle_alpha   90.00
_cell.angle_beta   90.00
_cell.angle_gamma   90.00
#
_symmetry.space_group_name_H-M   'P 1'
#
loop_
_entity.id
_entity.type
_entity.pdbx_description
1 polymer ?
#
loop_
_entity_poly.entity_id
_entity_poly.type
_entity_poly.pdbx_seq_one_letter_code
_entity_poly.pdbx_strand_id
1 'polypeptide(L)'
;MDIATLVGLITCGVMVFLGIVTGPEKMAGFRHFYDLTSIFITLGGSISCMIIQSKSFGKFIEDIKSIRLAMKVQQAHEAEVIRNIINLSNVARKEGLLALEEAANNIEDDFLKKGIMLIVDGTDPELDRSIMETELGAIDARHNEKINFWANWAGMGPAWGMIGTLVGLVNMLYNMDDMSTIGPNMAVALLTTLYGSLLANWLCVPISFKLKMNNELEIKMKEVMVEGLLSIQAGENPRVIEEKLKSFLAPSVREQINEQDGAAEGGEA
;
A
#
# COMPACT_ATOMS: atom_id res chain seq x y z
N MET A 1 5.07 -13.17 -1.95
CA MET A 1 3.62 -12.90 -1.87
C MET A 1 3.25 -12.76 -0.41
N ASP A 2 2.50 -11.75 -0.06
CA ASP A 2 2.03 -11.56 1.32
C ASP A 2 0.94 -12.59 1.64
N ILE A 3 1.34 -13.63 2.40
CA ILE A 3 0.47 -14.74 2.80
C ILE A 3 -0.69 -14.23 3.66
N ALA A 4 -0.44 -13.26 4.54
CA ALA A 4 -1.46 -12.72 5.43
C ALA A 4 -2.58 -12.02 4.64
N THR A 5 -2.24 -11.21 3.65
CA THR A 5 -3.22 -10.54 2.77
C THR A 5 -4.02 -11.55 1.96
N LEU A 6 -3.37 -12.58 1.41
CA LEU A 6 -4.06 -13.62 0.64
C LEU A 6 -5.00 -14.44 1.52
N VAL A 7 -4.51 -14.92 2.67
CA VAL A 7 -5.33 -15.68 3.63
C VAL A 7 -6.50 -14.84 4.12
N GLY A 8 -6.29 -13.56 4.45
CA GLY A 8 -7.35 -12.67 4.89
C GLY A 8 -8.45 -12.50 3.85
N LEU A 9 -8.09 -12.26 2.57
CA LEU A 9 -9.05 -12.14 1.48
C LEU A 9 -9.86 -13.43 1.27
N ILE A 10 -9.17 -14.59 1.25
CA ILE A 10 -9.83 -15.88 1.09
C ILE A 10 -10.75 -16.18 2.28
N THR A 11 -10.26 -16.00 3.50
CA THR A 11 -11.03 -16.28 4.73
C THR A 11 -12.29 -15.41 4.79
N CYS A 12 -12.19 -14.12 4.46
CA CYS A 12 -13.35 -13.23 4.40
C CYS A 12 -14.41 -13.73 3.42
N GLY A 13 -14.00 -14.11 2.19
CA GLY A 13 -14.92 -14.70 1.21
C GLY A 13 -15.56 -16.02 1.68
N VAL A 14 -14.74 -16.90 2.29
CA VAL A 14 -15.23 -18.17 2.85
C VAL A 14 -16.24 -17.93 3.97
N MET A 15 -16.01 -16.95 4.84
CA MET A 15 -16.96 -16.64 5.93
C MET A 15 -18.29 -16.10 5.40
N VAL A 16 -18.26 -15.22 4.39
CA VAL A 16 -19.50 -14.76 3.71
C VAL A 16 -20.22 -15.95 3.07
N PHE A 17 -19.50 -16.79 2.34
CA PHE A 17 -20.07 -17.99 1.71
C PHE A 17 -20.68 -18.94 2.74
N LEU A 18 -19.97 -19.25 3.83
CA LEU A 18 -20.46 -20.09 4.91
C LEU A 18 -21.70 -19.47 5.56
N GLY A 19 -21.74 -18.16 5.79
CA GLY A 19 -22.91 -17.46 6.31
C GLY A 19 -24.16 -17.68 5.45
N ILE A 20 -24.00 -17.68 4.12
CA ILE A 20 -25.10 -17.93 3.18
C ILE A 20 -25.51 -19.42 3.23
N VAL A 21 -24.56 -20.34 3.18
CA VAL A 21 -24.84 -21.79 3.06
C VAL A 21 -25.33 -22.42 4.36
N THR A 22 -25.03 -21.85 5.52
CA THR A 22 -25.54 -22.28 6.81
C THR A 22 -27.00 -21.82 7.07
N GLY A 23 -27.54 -20.96 6.21
CA GLY A 23 -28.95 -20.56 6.24
C GLY A 23 -29.91 -21.73 5.96
N PRO A 24 -31.23 -21.54 6.16
CA PRO A 24 -32.22 -22.59 6.06
C PRO A 24 -32.29 -23.28 4.70
N GLU A 25 -31.99 -22.57 3.62
CA GLU A 25 -32.01 -23.11 2.24
C GLU A 25 -30.71 -23.76 1.79
N LYS A 26 -29.65 -23.70 2.62
CA LYS A 26 -28.32 -24.27 2.35
C LYS A 26 -27.74 -23.77 1.00
N MET A 27 -27.18 -24.70 0.21
CA MET A 27 -26.60 -24.36 -1.11
C MET A 27 -27.64 -23.81 -2.11
N ALA A 28 -28.91 -24.15 -2.00
CA ALA A 28 -29.95 -23.62 -2.89
C ALA A 28 -30.16 -22.11 -2.67
N GLY A 29 -29.99 -21.63 -1.45
CA GLY A 29 -30.09 -20.21 -1.11
C GLY A 29 -29.04 -19.34 -1.79
N PHE A 30 -27.88 -19.88 -2.19
CA PHE A 30 -26.84 -19.13 -2.88
C PHE A 30 -27.33 -18.49 -4.20
N ARG A 31 -28.29 -19.14 -4.88
CA ARG A 31 -28.86 -18.64 -6.12
C ARG A 31 -29.63 -17.31 -5.93
N HIS A 32 -30.17 -17.07 -4.75
CA HIS A 32 -30.89 -15.83 -4.43
C HIS A 32 -29.96 -14.61 -4.30
N PHE A 33 -28.65 -14.86 -4.09
CA PHE A 33 -27.65 -13.80 -4.02
C PHE A 33 -27.04 -13.45 -5.38
N TYR A 34 -27.60 -13.98 -6.48
CA TYR A 34 -27.19 -13.66 -7.84
C TYR A 34 -28.33 -12.94 -8.57
N ASP A 35 -28.15 -11.65 -8.79
CA ASP A 35 -29.06 -10.81 -9.58
C ASP A 35 -28.31 -9.93 -10.56
N LEU A 36 -28.59 -10.13 -11.85
CA LEU A 36 -27.87 -9.44 -12.92
C LEU A 36 -28.13 -7.92 -12.92
N THR A 37 -29.37 -7.51 -12.59
CA THR A 37 -29.73 -6.10 -12.50
C THR A 37 -28.92 -5.38 -11.42
N SER A 38 -28.81 -6.00 -10.26
CA SER A 38 -28.04 -5.49 -9.12
C SER A 38 -26.54 -5.39 -9.45
N ILE A 39 -25.99 -6.37 -10.19
CA ILE A 39 -24.60 -6.36 -10.65
C ILE A 39 -24.36 -5.17 -11.60
N PHE A 40 -25.22 -4.97 -12.61
CA PHE A 40 -25.06 -3.85 -13.55
C PHE A 40 -25.16 -2.49 -12.86
N ILE A 41 -26.11 -2.31 -11.94
CA ILE A 41 -26.24 -1.04 -11.24
C ILE A 41 -25.02 -0.79 -10.37
N THR A 42 -24.63 -1.72 -9.52
CA THR A 42 -23.61 -1.48 -8.50
C THR A 42 -22.19 -1.57 -9.07
N LEU A 43 -21.84 -2.70 -9.69
CA LEU A 43 -20.49 -2.87 -10.23
C LEU A 43 -20.31 -2.04 -11.51
N GLY A 44 -21.26 -2.11 -12.45
CA GLY A 44 -21.21 -1.33 -13.68
C GLY A 44 -21.15 0.17 -13.40
N GLY A 45 -22.01 0.68 -12.53
CA GLY A 45 -22.04 2.08 -12.14
C GLY A 45 -20.75 2.52 -11.45
N SER A 46 -20.28 1.78 -10.45
CA SER A 46 -19.05 2.14 -9.73
C SER A 46 -17.81 2.10 -10.62
N ILE A 47 -17.68 1.09 -11.50
CA ILE A 47 -16.57 0.98 -12.48
C ILE A 47 -16.62 2.17 -13.44
N SER A 48 -17.80 2.53 -13.96
CA SER A 48 -17.95 3.68 -14.87
C SER A 48 -17.51 4.98 -14.21
N CYS A 49 -17.86 5.19 -12.94
CA CYS A 49 -17.39 6.34 -12.17
C CYS A 49 -15.87 6.35 -12.01
N MET A 50 -15.25 5.20 -11.76
CA MET A 50 -13.80 5.12 -11.63
C MET A 50 -13.09 5.40 -12.97
N ILE A 51 -13.67 4.98 -14.10
CA ILE A 51 -13.16 5.33 -15.43
C ILE A 51 -13.23 6.85 -15.67
N ILE A 52 -14.33 7.50 -15.30
CA ILE A 52 -14.50 8.97 -15.41
C ILE A 52 -13.46 9.71 -14.56
N GLN A 53 -13.15 9.21 -13.36
CA GLN A 53 -12.16 9.82 -12.46
C GLN A 53 -10.71 9.57 -12.90
N SER A 54 -10.47 8.61 -13.79
CA SER A 54 -9.13 8.27 -14.27
C SER A 54 -8.70 9.21 -15.39
N LYS A 55 -7.41 9.57 -15.43
CA LYS A 55 -6.83 10.43 -16.49
C LYS A 55 -6.94 9.81 -17.89
N SER A 56 -6.96 8.48 -17.98
CA SER A 56 -7.15 7.73 -19.23
C SER A 56 -7.57 6.29 -18.91
N PHE A 57 -8.13 5.58 -19.91
CA PHE A 57 -8.48 4.16 -19.76
C PHE A 57 -7.25 3.28 -19.47
N GLY A 58 -6.10 3.61 -20.07
CA GLY A 58 -4.83 2.93 -19.77
C GLY A 58 -4.41 3.09 -18.31
N LYS A 59 -4.56 4.30 -17.75
CA LYS A 59 -4.27 4.57 -16.34
C LYS A 59 -5.22 3.81 -15.41
N PHE A 60 -6.50 3.74 -15.73
CA PHE A 60 -7.47 2.94 -14.98
C PHE A 60 -7.03 1.46 -14.87
N ILE A 61 -6.60 0.85 -15.99
CA ILE A 61 -6.10 -0.53 -15.98
C ILE A 61 -4.80 -0.67 -15.17
N GLU A 62 -3.90 0.31 -15.26
CA GLU A 62 -2.67 0.34 -14.46
C GLU A 62 -2.98 0.38 -12.95
N ASP A 63 -3.94 1.23 -12.57
CA ASP A 63 -4.35 1.40 -11.18
C ASP A 63 -5.03 0.12 -10.63
N ILE A 64 -5.84 -0.58 -11.43
CA ILE A 64 -6.36 -1.91 -11.06
C ILE A 64 -5.20 -2.91 -10.86
N LYS A 65 -4.20 -2.90 -11.75
CA LYS A 65 -3.04 -3.81 -11.61
C LYS A 65 -2.20 -3.53 -10.37
N SER A 66 -2.34 -2.36 -9.75
CA SER A 66 -1.64 -2.02 -8.49
C SER A 66 -2.04 -2.94 -7.31
N ILE A 67 -3.12 -3.70 -7.42
CA ILE A 67 -3.46 -4.79 -6.48
C ILE A 67 -2.28 -5.75 -6.27
N ARG A 68 -1.47 -5.97 -7.30
CA ARG A 68 -0.28 -6.82 -7.19
C ARG A 68 0.77 -6.26 -6.24
N LEU A 69 0.83 -4.93 -6.09
CA LEU A 69 1.74 -4.26 -5.16
C LEU A 69 1.29 -4.48 -3.71
N ALA A 70 -0.03 -4.49 -3.46
CA ALA A 70 -0.57 -4.83 -2.15
C ALA A 70 -0.26 -6.28 -1.74
N MET A 71 -0.05 -7.18 -2.71
CA MET A 71 0.31 -8.58 -2.47
C MET A 71 1.83 -8.81 -2.37
N LYS A 72 2.68 -7.81 -2.63
CA LYS A 72 4.11 -7.89 -2.37
C LYS A 72 4.39 -7.77 -0.88
N VAL A 73 5.27 -8.62 -0.37
CA VAL A 73 5.84 -8.44 0.97
C VAL A 73 6.83 -7.30 0.87
N GLN A 74 6.52 -6.19 1.51
CA GLN A 74 7.52 -5.17 1.78
C GLN A 74 8.26 -5.66 3.03
N GLN A 75 9.44 -6.23 2.85
CA GLN A 75 10.31 -6.51 3.99
C GLN A 75 10.90 -5.18 4.42
N ALA A 76 10.74 -4.85 5.68
CA ALA A 76 11.45 -3.73 6.28
C ALA A 76 12.91 -4.14 6.44
N HIS A 77 13.74 -3.82 5.45
CA HIS A 77 15.20 -4.01 5.51
C HIS A 77 15.87 -2.89 6.33
N GLU A 78 15.19 -2.41 7.38
CA GLU A 78 15.63 -1.26 8.17
C GLU A 78 17.06 -1.46 8.69
N ALA A 79 17.38 -2.63 9.25
CA ALA A 79 18.70 -2.96 9.73
C ALA A 79 19.75 -2.99 8.63
N GLU A 80 19.40 -3.50 7.46
CA GLU A 80 20.30 -3.59 6.30
C GLU A 80 20.64 -2.20 5.76
N VAL A 81 19.65 -1.31 5.62
CA VAL A 81 19.87 0.07 5.20
C VAL A 81 20.77 0.81 6.15
N ILE A 82 20.56 0.68 7.46
CA ILE A 82 21.41 1.34 8.46
C ILE A 82 22.84 0.79 8.38
N ARG A 83 23.02 -0.53 8.29
CA ARG A 83 24.35 -1.13 8.12
C ARG A 83 25.05 -0.64 6.85
N ASN A 84 24.34 -0.53 5.75
CA ASN A 84 24.90 -0.01 4.50
C ASN A 84 25.38 1.44 4.69
N ILE A 85 24.59 2.29 5.34
CA ILE A 85 24.95 3.68 5.63
C ILE A 85 26.17 3.75 6.57
N ILE A 86 26.22 2.91 7.60
CA ILE A 86 27.39 2.84 8.52
C ILE A 86 28.64 2.42 7.76
N ASN A 87 28.53 1.41 6.88
CA ASN A 87 29.66 0.95 6.06
C ASN A 87 30.13 2.08 5.13
N LEU A 88 29.22 2.78 4.46
CA LEU A 88 29.54 3.95 3.64
C LEU A 88 30.21 5.06 4.45
N SER A 89 29.74 5.33 5.66
CA SER A 89 30.35 6.30 6.56
C SER A 89 31.78 5.91 6.94
N ASN A 90 32.05 4.63 7.19
CA ASN A 90 33.39 4.13 7.46
C ASN A 90 34.33 4.27 6.25
N VAL A 91 33.85 3.98 5.03
CA VAL A 91 34.58 4.18 3.78
C VAL A 91 34.91 5.67 3.59
N ALA A 92 33.91 6.53 3.68
CA ALA A 92 34.07 7.97 3.55
C ALA A 92 35.11 8.55 4.52
N ARG A 93 35.13 8.04 5.77
CA ARG A 93 36.06 8.49 6.80
C ARG A 93 37.49 8.00 6.58
N LYS A 94 37.69 6.80 6.05
CA LYS A 94 39.00 6.20 5.83
C LYS A 94 39.66 6.63 4.53
N GLU A 95 38.87 6.70 3.48
CA GLU A 95 39.33 6.82 2.10
C GLU A 95 38.88 8.12 1.42
N GLY A 96 38.00 8.89 2.12
CA GLY A 96 37.43 10.13 1.60
C GLY A 96 36.12 9.92 0.83
N LEU A 97 35.39 11.04 0.56
CA LEU A 97 34.08 11.01 -0.09
C LEU A 97 34.14 10.44 -1.51
N LEU A 98 35.24 10.62 -2.24
CA LEU A 98 35.39 10.11 -3.61
C LEU A 98 35.37 8.56 -3.67
N ALA A 99 35.79 7.88 -2.60
CA ALA A 99 35.74 6.41 -2.54
C ALA A 99 34.32 5.85 -2.46
N LEU A 100 33.34 6.70 -2.14
CA LEU A 100 31.92 6.31 -2.14
C LEU A 100 31.39 5.98 -3.53
N GLU A 101 32.01 6.50 -4.61
CA GLU A 101 31.62 6.20 -5.99
C GLU A 101 31.76 4.69 -6.29
N GLU A 102 32.88 4.09 -5.87
CA GLU A 102 33.09 2.66 -6.05
C GLU A 102 32.13 1.84 -5.17
N ALA A 103 31.89 2.27 -3.94
CA ALA A 103 30.93 1.62 -3.02
C ALA A 103 29.50 1.68 -3.56
N ALA A 104 29.12 2.79 -4.23
CA ALA A 104 27.80 2.96 -4.83
C ALA A 104 27.48 1.94 -5.94
N ASN A 105 28.49 1.39 -6.62
CA ASN A 105 28.28 0.40 -7.67
C ASN A 105 27.70 -0.92 -7.15
N ASN A 106 27.89 -1.22 -5.88
CA ASN A 106 27.38 -2.44 -5.24
C ASN A 106 26.01 -2.25 -4.57
N ILE A 107 25.41 -1.04 -4.66
CA ILE A 107 24.13 -0.71 -4.06
C ILE A 107 23.02 -0.92 -5.09
N GLU A 108 21.99 -1.69 -4.71
CA GLU A 108 20.84 -1.96 -5.56
C GLU A 108 19.79 -0.84 -5.53
N ASP A 109 19.73 -0.05 -4.44
CA ASP A 109 18.74 1.03 -4.28
C ASP A 109 19.17 2.28 -5.06
N ASP A 110 18.41 2.61 -6.11
CA ASP A 110 18.67 3.75 -7.00
C ASP A 110 18.62 5.10 -6.27
N PHE A 111 17.76 5.23 -5.25
CA PHE A 111 17.62 6.46 -4.47
C PHE A 111 18.87 6.70 -3.61
N LEU A 112 19.35 5.67 -2.92
CA LEU A 112 20.58 5.72 -2.13
C LEU A 112 21.79 6.00 -3.02
N LYS A 113 21.88 5.30 -4.15
CA LYS A 113 22.95 5.49 -5.15
C LYS A 113 23.00 6.93 -5.67
N LYS A 114 21.85 7.51 -6.00
CA LYS A 114 21.76 8.90 -6.46
C LYS A 114 22.26 9.88 -5.38
N GLY A 115 21.84 9.68 -4.12
CA GLY A 115 22.30 10.53 -3.03
C GLY A 115 23.81 10.44 -2.80
N ILE A 116 24.42 9.25 -2.94
CA ILE A 116 25.87 9.08 -2.88
C ILE A 116 26.57 9.87 -4.01
N MET A 117 26.05 9.80 -5.23
CA MET A 117 26.64 10.50 -6.36
C MET A 117 26.60 12.02 -6.17
N LEU A 118 25.53 12.57 -5.61
CA LEU A 118 25.46 14.00 -5.27
C LEU A 118 26.57 14.42 -4.30
N ILE A 119 26.83 13.59 -3.27
CA ILE A 119 27.91 13.83 -2.31
C ILE A 119 29.28 13.76 -2.97
N VAL A 120 29.51 12.76 -3.84
CA VAL A 120 30.78 12.58 -4.57
C VAL A 120 31.05 13.76 -5.50
N ASP A 121 30.01 14.29 -6.14
CA ASP A 121 30.08 15.48 -7.02
C ASP A 121 30.37 16.77 -6.24
N GLY A 122 30.37 16.73 -4.91
CA GLY A 122 30.68 17.88 -4.06
C GLY A 122 29.56 18.92 -4.01
N THR A 123 28.30 18.50 -4.20
CA THR A 123 27.14 19.36 -4.12
C THR A 123 26.97 19.93 -2.70
N ASP A 124 26.39 21.12 -2.59
CA ASP A 124 26.11 21.73 -1.29
C ASP A 124 25.09 20.90 -0.49
N PRO A 125 25.30 20.66 0.83
CA PRO A 125 24.42 19.81 1.65
C PRO A 125 22.94 20.23 1.67
N GLU A 126 22.65 21.53 1.62
CA GLU A 126 21.27 22.03 1.59
C GLU A 126 20.62 21.72 0.23
N LEU A 127 21.42 21.79 -0.85
CA LEU A 127 20.95 21.44 -2.19
C LEU A 127 20.71 19.93 -2.30
N ASP A 128 21.62 19.09 -1.75
CA ASP A 128 21.45 17.64 -1.70
C ASP A 128 20.18 17.26 -0.96
N ARG A 129 19.95 17.81 0.22
CA ARG A 129 18.73 17.66 0.99
C ARG A 129 17.50 17.98 0.15
N SER A 130 17.49 19.16 -0.49
CA SER A 130 16.37 19.63 -1.30
C SER A 130 16.06 18.72 -2.49
N ILE A 131 17.09 18.22 -3.17
CA ILE A 131 16.95 17.29 -4.31
C ILE A 131 16.35 15.97 -3.84
N MET A 132 16.89 15.41 -2.76
CA MET A 132 16.43 14.11 -2.22
C MET A 132 15.01 14.20 -1.66
N GLU A 133 14.66 15.25 -0.93
CA GLU A 133 13.30 15.48 -0.43
C GLU A 133 12.29 15.70 -1.56
N THR A 134 12.69 16.39 -2.63
CA THR A 134 11.84 16.56 -3.83
C THR A 134 11.56 15.22 -4.49
N GLU A 135 12.55 14.35 -4.61
CA GLU A 135 12.36 13.01 -5.16
C GLU A 135 11.48 12.14 -4.27
N LEU A 136 11.70 12.20 -2.95
CA LEU A 136 10.89 11.51 -1.96
C LEU A 136 9.41 11.93 -2.07
N GLY A 137 9.14 13.23 -2.16
CA GLY A 137 7.80 13.76 -2.38
C GLY A 137 7.17 13.30 -3.70
N ALA A 138 7.96 13.18 -4.77
CA ALA A 138 7.49 12.66 -6.05
C ALA A 138 7.17 11.15 -5.99
N ILE A 139 7.92 10.36 -5.24
CA ILE A 139 7.65 8.94 -4.99
C ILE A 139 6.33 8.81 -4.21
N ASP A 140 6.20 9.53 -3.10
CA ASP A 140 5.00 9.52 -2.28
C ASP A 140 3.75 9.93 -3.06
N ALA A 141 3.83 10.99 -3.86
CA ALA A 141 2.73 11.44 -4.70
C ALA A 141 2.26 10.36 -5.70
N ARG A 142 3.20 9.65 -6.36
CA ARG A 142 2.88 8.55 -7.28
C ARG A 142 2.23 7.36 -6.58
N HIS A 143 2.66 7.03 -5.35
CA HIS A 143 2.07 5.96 -4.57
C HIS A 143 0.67 6.34 -4.08
N ASN A 144 0.50 7.60 -3.63
CA ASN A 144 -0.78 8.12 -3.18
C ASN A 144 -1.83 8.15 -4.30
N GLU A 145 -1.46 8.34 -5.58
CA GLU A 145 -2.42 8.18 -6.69
C GLU A 145 -3.07 6.79 -6.67
N LYS A 146 -2.27 5.71 -6.49
CA LYS A 146 -2.78 4.33 -6.45
C LYS A 146 -3.57 4.03 -5.18
N ILE A 147 -3.13 4.54 -4.04
CA ILE A 147 -3.83 4.41 -2.75
C ILE A 147 -5.21 5.06 -2.86
N ASN A 148 -5.26 6.30 -3.37
CA ASN A 148 -6.48 7.07 -3.53
C ASN A 148 -7.43 6.45 -4.55
N PHE A 149 -6.94 5.80 -5.60
CA PHE A 149 -7.78 5.06 -6.53
C PHE A 149 -8.62 4.00 -5.80
N TRP A 150 -8.02 3.17 -4.98
CA TRP A 150 -8.74 2.14 -4.21
C TRP A 150 -9.62 2.74 -3.10
N ALA A 151 -9.18 3.80 -2.44
CA ALA A 151 -9.97 4.51 -1.44
C ALA A 151 -11.22 5.15 -2.05
N ASN A 152 -11.10 5.77 -3.22
CA ASN A 152 -12.24 6.36 -3.95
C ASN A 152 -13.22 5.29 -4.41
N TRP A 153 -12.72 4.16 -4.93
CA TRP A 153 -13.61 3.06 -5.34
C TRP A 153 -14.35 2.46 -4.15
N ALA A 154 -13.70 2.37 -2.98
CA ALA A 154 -14.37 1.97 -1.75
C ALA A 154 -15.56 2.88 -1.39
N GLY A 155 -15.48 4.18 -1.67
CA GLY A 155 -16.60 5.10 -1.50
C GLY A 155 -17.69 4.94 -2.56
N MET A 156 -17.32 4.62 -3.80
CA MET A 156 -18.28 4.47 -4.90
C MET A 156 -19.13 3.19 -4.78
N GLY A 157 -18.60 2.11 -4.24
CA GLY A 157 -19.33 0.84 -4.07
C GLY A 157 -20.65 1.02 -3.32
N PRO A 158 -20.66 1.45 -2.05
CA PRO A 158 -21.86 1.70 -1.28
C PRO A 158 -22.77 2.80 -1.87
N ALA A 159 -22.18 3.84 -2.48
CA ALA A 159 -22.96 4.91 -3.12
C ALA A 159 -23.82 4.38 -4.26
N TRP A 160 -23.27 3.55 -5.14
CA TRP A 160 -24.03 2.88 -6.21
C TRP A 160 -24.94 1.79 -5.65
N GLY A 161 -24.60 1.15 -4.54
CA GLY A 161 -25.48 0.26 -3.80
C GLY A 161 -26.75 0.99 -3.35
N MET A 162 -26.62 2.20 -2.79
CA MET A 162 -27.75 3.02 -2.37
C MET A 162 -28.61 3.48 -3.55
N ILE A 163 -28.01 3.84 -4.69
CA ILE A 163 -28.74 4.15 -5.92
C ILE A 163 -29.61 2.94 -6.32
N GLY A 164 -29.02 1.73 -6.30
CA GLY A 164 -29.77 0.51 -6.62
C GLY A 164 -30.91 0.23 -5.64
N THR A 165 -30.72 0.51 -4.35
CA THR A 165 -31.79 0.43 -3.35
C THR A 165 -32.96 1.33 -3.72
N LEU A 166 -32.69 2.59 -4.10
CA LEU A 166 -33.74 3.52 -4.51
C LEU A 166 -34.45 3.05 -5.79
N VAL A 167 -33.71 2.55 -6.78
CA VAL A 167 -34.30 2.00 -8.02
C VAL A 167 -35.21 0.82 -7.71
N GLY A 168 -34.76 -0.13 -6.86
CA GLY A 168 -35.58 -1.28 -6.44
C GLY A 168 -36.86 -0.84 -5.73
N LEU A 169 -36.76 0.10 -4.78
CA LEU A 169 -37.89 0.61 -4.03
C LEU A 169 -38.87 1.39 -4.92
N VAL A 170 -38.42 2.23 -5.85
CA VAL A 170 -39.25 2.94 -6.79
C VAL A 170 -40.03 1.95 -7.67
N ASN A 171 -39.37 0.95 -8.23
CA ASN A 171 -39.99 -0.09 -9.02
C ASN A 171 -41.03 -0.90 -8.21
N MET A 172 -40.76 -1.17 -6.96
CA MET A 172 -41.69 -1.83 -6.06
C MET A 172 -42.95 -1.01 -5.84
N LEU A 173 -42.78 0.31 -5.56
CA LEU A 173 -43.91 1.21 -5.32
C LEU A 173 -44.79 1.40 -6.57
N TYR A 174 -44.19 1.43 -7.75
CA TYR A 174 -44.93 1.54 -9.01
C TYR A 174 -45.78 0.31 -9.34
N ASN A 175 -45.42 -0.86 -8.80
CA ASN A 175 -46.06 -2.14 -9.08
C ASN A 175 -46.71 -2.74 -7.82
N MET A 176 -47.15 -1.90 -6.87
CA MET A 176 -47.72 -2.40 -5.59
C MET A 176 -48.99 -3.22 -5.75
N ASP A 177 -49.73 -3.01 -6.86
CA ASP A 177 -50.94 -3.76 -7.16
C ASP A 177 -50.66 -5.23 -7.56
N ASP A 178 -49.41 -5.54 -7.97
CA ASP A 178 -48.97 -6.88 -8.31
C ASP A 178 -48.03 -7.42 -7.23
N MET A 179 -48.56 -8.22 -6.32
CA MET A 179 -47.84 -8.84 -5.24
C MET A 179 -46.63 -9.71 -5.69
N SER A 180 -46.66 -10.21 -6.94
CA SER A 180 -45.58 -11.04 -7.48
C SER A 180 -44.30 -10.25 -7.77
N THR A 181 -44.37 -8.94 -7.94
CA THR A 181 -43.26 -8.04 -8.27
C THR A 181 -42.56 -7.48 -7.03
N ILE A 182 -43.23 -7.48 -5.88
CA ILE A 182 -42.68 -6.92 -4.62
C ILE A 182 -41.40 -7.60 -4.22
N GLY A 183 -41.40 -8.94 -4.17
CA GLY A 183 -40.23 -9.72 -3.78
C GLY A 183 -38.99 -9.49 -4.64
N PRO A 184 -39.08 -9.62 -5.97
CA PRO A 184 -37.96 -9.34 -6.88
C PRO A 184 -37.43 -7.90 -6.78
N ASN A 185 -38.27 -6.88 -6.70
CA ASN A 185 -37.81 -5.50 -6.59
C ASN A 185 -37.16 -5.20 -5.24
N MET A 186 -37.63 -5.81 -4.15
CA MET A 186 -37.00 -5.74 -2.84
C MET A 186 -35.63 -6.45 -2.85
N ALA A 187 -35.53 -7.59 -3.54
CA ALA A 187 -34.26 -8.29 -3.71
C ALA A 187 -33.21 -7.40 -4.41
N VAL A 188 -33.58 -6.71 -5.49
CA VAL A 188 -32.68 -5.73 -6.17
C VAL A 188 -32.20 -4.68 -5.17
N ALA A 189 -33.09 -4.09 -4.37
CA ALA A 189 -32.74 -3.07 -3.40
C ALA A 189 -31.71 -3.58 -2.35
N LEU A 190 -31.88 -4.80 -1.87
CA LEU A 190 -30.99 -5.37 -0.87
C LEU A 190 -29.66 -5.87 -1.45
N LEU A 191 -29.69 -6.50 -2.63
CA LEU A 191 -28.50 -7.07 -3.26
C LEU A 191 -27.54 -5.99 -3.78
N THR A 192 -28.05 -4.88 -4.29
CA THR A 192 -27.19 -3.75 -4.69
C THR A 192 -26.39 -3.21 -3.52
N THR A 193 -27.03 -3.06 -2.35
CA THR A 193 -26.34 -2.62 -1.13
C THR A 193 -25.33 -3.67 -0.65
N LEU A 194 -25.66 -4.96 -0.71
CA LEU A 194 -24.75 -6.04 -0.37
C LEU A 194 -23.51 -6.03 -1.28
N TYR A 195 -23.69 -5.96 -2.60
CA TYR A 195 -22.58 -5.95 -3.55
C TYR A 195 -21.69 -4.72 -3.38
N GLY A 196 -22.28 -3.54 -3.17
CA GLY A 196 -21.55 -2.31 -2.90
C GLY A 196 -20.71 -2.39 -1.63
N SER A 197 -21.27 -2.97 -0.57
CA SER A 197 -20.60 -3.16 0.71
C SER A 197 -19.47 -4.21 0.62
N LEU A 198 -19.70 -5.30 -0.11
CA LEU A 198 -18.65 -6.31 -0.34
C LEU A 198 -17.50 -5.73 -1.17
N LEU A 199 -17.79 -5.03 -2.25
CA LEU A 199 -16.76 -4.37 -3.06
C LEU A 199 -15.91 -3.43 -2.22
N ALA A 200 -16.54 -2.60 -1.41
CA ALA A 200 -15.84 -1.63 -0.57
C ALA A 200 -15.03 -2.30 0.54
N ASN A 201 -15.69 -3.05 1.41
CA ASN A 201 -15.10 -3.47 2.68
C ASN A 201 -14.27 -4.75 2.58
N TRP A 202 -14.59 -5.63 1.63
CA TRP A 202 -13.81 -6.84 1.42
C TRP A 202 -12.64 -6.64 0.46
N LEU A 203 -12.77 -5.78 -0.55
CA LEU A 203 -11.74 -5.62 -1.58
C LEU A 203 -11.01 -4.28 -1.48
N CYS A 204 -11.73 -3.16 -1.68
CA CYS A 204 -11.08 -1.87 -1.91
C CYS A 204 -10.40 -1.29 -0.67
N VAL A 205 -11.07 -1.30 0.48
CA VAL A 205 -10.52 -0.79 1.76
C VAL A 205 -9.25 -1.54 2.17
N PRO A 206 -9.23 -2.88 2.24
CA PRO A 206 -8.02 -3.61 2.62
C PRO A 206 -6.84 -3.37 1.67
N ILE A 207 -7.10 -3.29 0.35
CA ILE A 207 -6.06 -3.02 -0.66
C ILE A 207 -5.49 -1.61 -0.47
N SER A 208 -6.36 -0.60 -0.35
CA SER A 208 -5.93 0.79 -0.11
C SER A 208 -5.07 0.90 1.15
N PHE A 209 -5.52 0.28 2.24
CA PHE A 209 -4.80 0.30 3.51
C PHE A 209 -3.43 -0.40 3.40
N LYS A 210 -3.36 -1.54 2.73
CA LYS A 210 -2.10 -2.26 2.52
C LYS A 210 -1.11 -1.47 1.66
N LEU A 211 -1.58 -0.85 0.59
CA LEU A 211 -0.75 0.04 -0.23
C LEU A 211 -0.24 1.24 0.58
N LYS A 212 -1.08 1.80 1.44
CA LYS A 212 -0.70 2.90 2.33
C LYS A 212 0.39 2.48 3.31
N MET A 213 0.22 1.34 3.99
CA MET A 213 1.26 0.81 4.89
C MET A 213 2.59 0.59 4.18
N ASN A 214 2.56 0.01 2.97
CA ASN A 214 3.77 -0.22 2.19
C ASN A 214 4.44 1.10 1.81
N ASN A 215 3.66 2.12 1.43
CA ASN A 215 4.18 3.45 1.12
C ASN A 215 4.83 4.11 2.34
N GLU A 216 4.17 4.08 3.49
CA GLU A 216 4.69 4.67 4.73
C GLU A 216 6.03 4.02 5.14
N LEU A 217 6.16 2.70 4.98
CA LEU A 217 7.42 2.00 5.25
C LEU A 217 8.51 2.42 4.27
N GLU A 218 8.23 2.49 2.97
CA GLU A 218 9.20 2.89 1.95
C GLU A 218 9.67 4.33 2.14
N ILE A 219 8.74 5.27 2.38
CA ILE A 219 9.06 6.68 2.64
C ILE A 219 9.95 6.81 3.86
N LYS A 220 9.58 6.17 4.98
CA LYS A 220 10.39 6.17 6.20
C LYS A 220 11.81 5.66 5.96
N MET A 221 11.97 4.59 5.17
CA MET A 221 13.30 4.06 4.84
C MET A 221 14.13 5.07 4.04
N LYS A 222 13.50 5.75 3.08
CA LYS A 222 14.19 6.77 2.28
C LYS A 222 14.55 8.01 3.10
N GLU A 223 13.73 8.40 4.08
CA GLU A 223 14.06 9.46 5.05
C GLU A 223 15.31 9.09 5.86
N VAL A 224 15.42 7.83 6.31
CA VAL A 224 16.62 7.33 6.99
C VAL A 224 17.85 7.41 6.08
N MET A 225 17.69 7.08 4.79
CA MET A 225 18.78 7.20 3.81
C MET A 225 19.23 8.66 3.63
N VAL A 226 18.29 9.60 3.50
CA VAL A 226 18.61 11.04 3.38
C VAL A 226 19.40 11.53 4.59
N GLU A 227 18.90 11.24 5.79
CA GLU A 227 19.55 11.68 7.02
C GLU A 227 20.94 11.07 7.20
N GLY A 228 21.09 9.79 6.85
CA GLY A 228 22.38 9.10 6.88
C GLY A 228 23.40 9.68 5.89
N LEU A 229 22.96 9.96 4.66
CA LEU A 229 23.80 10.55 3.62
C LEU A 229 24.29 11.95 4.00
N LEU A 230 23.40 12.80 4.51
CA LEU A 230 23.75 14.15 4.98
C LEU A 230 24.71 14.11 6.19
N SER A 231 24.55 13.13 7.07
CA SER A 231 25.48 12.92 8.17
C SER A 231 26.87 12.47 7.70
N ILE A 232 26.94 11.65 6.65
CA ILE A 232 28.21 11.27 6.01
C ILE A 232 28.87 12.50 5.36
N GLN A 233 28.12 13.30 4.63
CA GLN A 233 28.60 14.51 4.00
C GLN A 233 29.12 15.54 5.01
N ALA A 234 28.46 15.65 6.17
CA ALA A 234 28.89 16.49 7.28
C ALA A 234 30.14 15.97 8.02
N GLY A 235 30.62 14.76 7.69
CA GLY A 235 31.77 14.14 8.35
C GLY A 235 31.52 13.68 9.77
N GLU A 236 30.26 13.41 10.15
CA GLU A 236 29.90 12.94 11.49
C GLU A 236 30.58 11.59 11.82
N ASN A 237 30.75 11.31 13.11
CA ASN A 237 31.33 10.04 13.56
C ASN A 237 30.35 8.88 13.25
N PRO A 238 30.82 7.75 12.63
CA PRO A 238 29.96 6.61 12.32
C PRO A 238 29.12 6.09 13.50
N ARG A 239 29.64 6.14 14.73
CA ARG A 239 28.86 5.78 15.93
C ARG A 239 27.73 6.75 16.23
N VAL A 240 27.94 8.04 15.94
CA VAL A 240 26.90 9.07 16.12
C VAL A 240 25.83 8.89 15.06
N ILE A 241 26.22 8.62 13.81
CA ILE A 241 25.31 8.31 12.69
C ILE A 241 24.45 7.10 13.06
N GLU A 242 25.06 6.04 13.58
CA GLU A 242 24.37 4.82 13.98
C GLU A 242 23.30 5.10 15.04
N GLU A 243 23.63 5.80 16.11
CA GLU A 243 22.67 6.17 17.17
C GLU A 243 21.55 7.06 16.64
N LYS A 244 21.87 8.01 15.75
CA LYS A 244 20.92 8.89 15.09
C LYS A 244 19.93 8.07 14.22
N LEU A 245 20.43 7.16 13.39
CA LEU A 245 19.60 6.33 12.53
C LEU A 245 18.80 5.29 13.32
N LYS A 246 19.36 4.70 14.37
CA LYS A 246 18.62 3.83 15.28
C LYS A 246 17.44 4.53 15.94
N SER A 247 17.46 5.86 16.08
CA SER A 247 16.32 6.60 16.64
C SER A 247 15.06 6.56 15.77
N PHE A 248 15.18 6.30 14.47
CA PHE A 248 14.05 6.10 13.55
C PHE A 248 13.38 4.72 13.70
N LEU A 249 14.04 3.78 14.36
CA LEU A 249 13.57 2.40 14.50
C LEU A 249 12.65 2.23 15.72
N ALA A 250 11.76 1.25 15.63
CA ALA A 250 11.01 0.79 16.78
C ALA A 250 11.95 0.15 17.82
N PRO A 251 11.64 0.23 19.14
CA PRO A 251 12.49 -0.32 20.18
C PRO A 251 12.87 -1.80 19.98
N SER A 252 11.92 -2.62 19.55
CA SER A 252 12.12 -4.05 19.28
C SER A 252 13.14 -4.32 18.16
N VAL A 253 13.18 -3.47 17.14
CA VAL A 253 14.14 -3.59 16.03
C VAL A 253 15.52 -3.13 16.46
N ARG A 254 15.62 -2.09 17.32
CA ARG A 254 16.89 -1.64 17.90
C ARG A 254 17.56 -2.75 18.74
N GLU A 255 16.77 -3.45 19.57
CA GLU A 255 17.26 -4.56 20.38
C GLU A 255 17.85 -5.68 19.51
N GLN A 256 17.15 -6.05 18.44
CA GLN A 256 17.62 -7.08 17.48
C GLN A 256 18.94 -6.68 16.79
N ILE A 257 19.11 -5.42 16.42
CA ILE A 257 20.35 -4.93 15.82
C ILE A 257 21.48 -4.98 16.84
N ASN A 258 21.25 -4.52 18.09
CA ASN A 258 22.25 -4.52 19.13
C ASN A 258 22.69 -5.95 19.52
N GLU A 259 21.77 -6.91 19.54
CA GLU A 259 22.09 -8.34 19.79
C GLU A 259 22.94 -8.94 18.66
N GLN A 260 22.64 -8.60 17.40
CA GLN A 260 23.40 -9.08 16.24
C GLN A 260 24.81 -8.47 16.17
N ASP A 261 24.94 -7.18 16.50
CA ASP A 261 26.22 -6.49 16.53
C ASP A 261 27.07 -6.99 17.70
N GLY A 262 26.50 -7.22 18.90
CA GLY A 262 27.17 -7.81 20.04
C GLY A 262 27.61 -9.28 19.82
N ALA A 263 26.87 -10.05 19.03
CA ALA A 263 27.23 -11.41 18.66
C ALA A 263 28.40 -11.46 17.63
N ALA A 264 28.48 -10.44 16.76
CA ALA A 264 29.56 -10.33 15.79
C ALA A 264 30.91 -9.92 16.48
N GLU A 265 30.86 -9.01 17.45
CA GLU A 265 32.04 -8.60 18.22
C GLU A 265 32.52 -9.70 19.20
N GLY A 266 31.64 -10.55 19.73
CA GLY A 266 31.97 -11.67 20.62
C GLY A 266 32.50 -12.92 19.94
N GLY A 267 32.46 -13.01 18.62
CA GLY A 267 32.94 -14.13 17.81
C GLY A 267 34.40 -13.99 17.33
N GLU A 268 35.03 -12.84 17.49
CA GLU A 268 36.42 -12.55 17.11
C GLU A 268 37.41 -12.52 18.31
N ALA A 269 36.98 -12.93 19.49
CA ALA A 269 37.83 -12.96 20.68
C ALA A 269 38.41 -14.37 21.01
#